data_cecf05bda17bfc944b068aac9c5130ab
#
_entry.id   cecf05bda17bfc944b068aac9c5130ab
#
_cell.length_a   1.000
_cell.length_b   1.000
_cell.length_c   1.000
_cell.angle_alpha   90.00
_cell.angle_beta   90.00
_cell.angle_gamma   90.00
#
_symmetry.space_group_name_H-M   'P 1'
#
loop_
_entity.id
_entity.type
_entity.pdbx_description
1 polymer ?
#
loop_
_entity_poly.entity_id
_entity_poly.type
_entity_poly.pdbx_seq_one_letter_code
_entity_poly.pdbx_strand_id
1 'polypeptide(L)'
;LFESVNFARARVRVRKIFANNLLQFFQRNYYGDTYFSDMEYVSRIVRDTTIDLGDKASTRLDRTNSYSLDLSRLITDSRKSMYLLEIKGVDPLIPVESNDYDYYFGDYRTYAERSKVVIQSDIGIICKSSGDGELIVYTTDLVSARPKGSCKVRAYDRQNQQLAEAVTDSEGRAVLKCGDEPYTVLAEANGDAAFVRVERGAALSLSNFDVGGTTDTKGIKGYLFGERGVWRPVSYTHLTLPTSDLV
;
A
#
# COMPACT_ATOMS: atom_id res chain seq x y z
N LEU A 1 -8.61 3.10 15.16
CA LEU A 1 -7.97 3.07 16.47
C LEU A 1 -6.56 3.63 16.36
N PHE A 2 -6.08 4.32 17.38
CA PHE A 2 -4.68 4.68 17.57
C PHE A 2 -4.32 4.52 19.04
N GLU A 3 -3.03 4.49 19.31
CA GLU A 3 -2.51 4.29 20.65
C GLU A 3 -1.62 5.46 21.05
N SER A 4 -1.65 5.81 22.32
CA SER A 4 -0.86 6.90 22.89
C SER A 4 -0.34 6.53 24.28
N VAL A 5 0.82 7.06 24.63
CA VAL A 5 1.44 6.91 25.95
C VAL A 5 1.78 8.31 26.47
N ASN A 6 1.31 8.63 27.67
CA ASN A 6 1.67 9.83 28.42
C ASN A 6 1.35 11.19 27.76
N PHE A 7 0.32 11.27 26.92
CA PHE A 7 -0.17 12.52 26.37
C PHE A 7 -1.59 12.83 26.84
N ALA A 8 -1.85 14.07 27.21
CA ALA A 8 -3.18 14.55 27.56
C ALA A 8 -4.05 14.82 26.33
N ARG A 9 -3.43 15.25 25.25
CA ARG A 9 -4.11 15.62 24.02
C ARG A 9 -3.36 15.14 22.79
N ALA A 10 -4.09 14.94 21.68
CA ALA A 10 -3.51 14.69 20.38
C ALA A 10 -4.03 15.72 19.36
N ARG A 11 -3.12 16.33 18.62
CA ARG A 11 -3.46 17.11 17.44
C ARG A 11 -3.67 16.16 16.28
N VAL A 12 -4.83 16.28 15.65
CA VAL A 12 -5.22 15.48 14.49
C VAL A 12 -5.32 16.39 13.29
N ARG A 13 -4.54 16.10 12.28
CA ARG A 13 -4.55 16.83 11.03
C ARG A 13 -4.93 15.90 9.89
N VAL A 14 -5.83 16.34 9.03
CA VAL A 14 -6.23 15.61 7.84
C VAL A 14 -5.82 16.43 6.62
N ARG A 15 -5.03 15.82 5.75
CA ARG A 15 -4.66 16.39 4.45
C ARG A 15 -5.39 15.64 3.36
N LYS A 16 -6.00 16.37 2.43
CA LYS A 16 -6.54 15.80 1.20
C LYS A 16 -5.46 15.79 0.13
N ILE A 17 -5.21 14.63 -0.46
CA ILE A 17 -4.33 14.47 -1.61
C ILE A 17 -5.20 14.55 -2.85
N PHE A 18 -4.87 15.43 -3.77
CA PHE A 18 -5.67 15.65 -4.97
C PHE A 18 -5.43 14.55 -6.01
N ALA A 19 -6.46 14.18 -6.76
CA ALA A 19 -6.39 13.08 -7.74
C ALA A 19 -5.28 13.27 -8.79
N ASN A 20 -5.06 14.50 -9.23
CA ASN A 20 -3.98 14.83 -10.17
C ASN A 20 -2.57 14.76 -9.56
N ASN A 21 -2.45 14.69 -8.24
CA ASN A 21 -1.18 14.59 -7.52
C ASN A 21 -0.92 13.18 -6.97
N LEU A 22 -1.84 12.23 -7.17
CA LEU A 22 -1.71 10.87 -6.63
C LEU A 22 -0.41 10.20 -7.10
N LEU A 23 -0.08 10.31 -8.38
CA LEU A 23 1.12 9.70 -8.93
C LEU A 23 2.38 10.33 -8.36
N GLN A 24 2.42 11.67 -8.22
CA GLN A 24 3.52 12.38 -7.58
C GLN A 24 3.67 11.98 -6.10
N PHE A 25 2.56 11.82 -5.39
CA PHE A 25 2.58 11.31 -4.03
C PHE A 25 3.25 9.94 -3.95
N PHE A 26 2.88 9.00 -4.84
CA PHE A 26 3.40 7.63 -4.84
C PHE A 26 4.85 7.48 -5.27
N GLN A 27 5.41 8.43 -6.00
CA GLN A 27 6.83 8.40 -6.33
C GLN A 27 7.73 8.42 -5.11
N ARG A 28 7.30 9.05 -4.00
CA ARG A 28 8.10 9.25 -2.80
C ARG A 28 7.53 8.61 -1.53
N ASN A 29 6.26 8.27 -1.53
CA ASN A 29 5.56 7.82 -0.33
C ASN A 29 5.03 6.41 -0.49
N TYR A 30 5.05 5.67 0.62
CA TYR A 30 4.46 4.34 0.74
C TYR A 30 3.21 4.42 1.63
N TYR A 31 2.34 3.44 1.56
CA TYR A 31 1.15 3.37 2.41
C TYR A 31 1.45 3.40 3.92
N GLY A 32 2.65 3.00 4.33
CA GLY A 32 3.06 2.91 5.73
C GLY A 32 4.03 3.97 6.19
N ASP A 33 4.86 4.51 5.29
CA ASP A 33 5.86 5.51 5.61
C ASP A 33 5.71 6.70 4.66
N THR A 34 5.33 7.84 5.22
CA THR A 34 5.20 9.09 4.47
C THR A 34 6.36 10.01 4.76
N TYR A 35 7.06 10.41 3.72
CA TYR A 35 8.08 11.44 3.80
C TYR A 35 7.40 12.82 3.77
N PHE A 36 7.43 13.53 4.89
CA PHE A 36 6.62 14.74 5.08
C PHE A 36 7.09 15.99 4.32
N SER A 37 8.32 16.00 3.81
CA SER A 37 8.92 17.22 3.24
C SER A 37 8.18 17.79 2.04
N ASP A 38 7.40 16.98 1.31
CA ASP A 38 6.78 17.39 0.05
C ASP A 38 5.23 17.40 0.11
N MET A 39 4.65 17.19 1.29
CA MET A 39 3.19 17.11 1.45
C MET A 39 2.48 18.41 1.08
N GLU A 40 3.13 19.54 1.20
CA GLU A 40 2.57 20.85 0.85
C GLU A 40 2.32 21.01 -0.65
N TYR A 41 3.09 20.31 -1.49
CA TYR A 41 2.97 20.38 -2.95
C TYR A 41 1.87 19.46 -3.50
N VAL A 42 1.55 18.36 -2.79
CA VAL A 42 0.62 17.34 -3.29
C VAL A 42 -0.72 17.33 -2.56
N SER A 43 -0.82 18.03 -1.42
CA SER A 43 -1.99 17.96 -0.55
C SER A 43 -2.36 19.31 0.05
N ARG A 44 -3.56 19.38 0.62
CA ARG A 44 -4.04 20.52 1.40
C ARG A 44 -4.60 20.06 2.74
N ILE A 45 -4.29 20.78 3.81
CA ILE A 45 -4.94 20.57 5.10
C ILE A 45 -6.42 20.91 4.98
N VAL A 46 -7.28 19.97 5.23
CA VAL A 46 -8.74 20.13 5.23
C VAL A 46 -9.33 20.12 6.64
N ARG A 47 -8.60 19.57 7.60
CA ARG A 47 -8.96 19.58 9.02
C ARG A 47 -7.70 19.66 9.86
N ASP A 48 -7.75 20.50 10.90
CA ASP A 48 -6.73 20.57 11.95
C ASP A 48 -7.48 20.79 13.27
N THR A 49 -7.37 19.84 14.18
CA THR A 49 -8.11 19.86 15.44
C THR A 49 -7.30 19.16 16.52
N THR A 50 -7.61 19.47 17.76
CA THR A 50 -7.03 18.79 18.91
C THR A 50 -8.13 18.01 19.62
N ILE A 51 -7.84 16.77 19.96
CA ILE A 51 -8.72 15.90 20.73
C ILE A 51 -8.15 15.67 22.12
N ASP A 52 -9.02 15.55 23.08
CA ASP A 52 -8.68 15.25 24.47
C ASP A 52 -8.51 13.74 24.65
N LEU A 53 -7.44 13.33 25.29
CA LEU A 53 -7.11 11.93 25.58
C LEU A 53 -7.29 11.61 27.08
N GLY A 54 -7.52 12.64 27.89
CA GLY A 54 -7.65 12.53 29.34
C GLY A 54 -6.48 13.17 30.11
N ASP A 55 -6.62 13.22 31.40
CA ASP A 55 -5.63 13.74 32.35
C ASP A 55 -4.84 12.62 33.05
N LYS A 56 -3.95 13.00 34.00
CA LYS A 56 -3.19 12.04 34.80
C LYS A 56 -4.06 11.08 35.62
N ALA A 57 -5.28 11.50 35.98
CA ALA A 57 -6.17 10.69 36.81
C ALA A 57 -6.91 9.62 35.98
N SER A 58 -7.22 9.93 34.73
CA SER A 58 -7.96 9.07 33.80
C SER A 58 -7.06 8.22 32.90
N THR A 59 -5.79 8.64 32.70
CA THR A 59 -4.84 8.00 31.81
C THR A 59 -3.91 7.06 32.59
N ARG A 60 -3.72 5.86 32.08
CA ARG A 60 -2.70 4.94 32.63
C ARG A 60 -1.33 5.41 32.18
N LEU A 61 -0.56 5.99 33.10
CA LEU A 61 0.80 6.45 32.82
C LEU A 61 1.71 5.27 32.51
N ASP A 62 2.70 5.49 31.64
CA ASP A 62 3.72 4.53 31.20
C ASP A 62 3.13 3.24 30.58
N ARG A 63 1.91 3.33 30.09
CA ARG A 63 1.22 2.23 29.40
C ARG A 63 0.54 2.74 28.14
N THR A 64 0.39 1.85 27.20
CA THR A 64 -0.39 2.10 25.99
C THR A 64 -1.86 2.25 26.32
N ASN A 65 -2.43 3.37 25.89
CA ASN A 65 -3.87 3.66 25.96
C ASN A 65 -4.41 3.69 24.54
N SER A 66 -5.51 2.98 24.28
CA SER A 66 -6.13 2.91 22.95
C SER A 66 -7.29 3.88 22.84
N TYR A 67 -7.35 4.61 21.73
CA TYR A 67 -8.36 5.62 21.44
C TYR A 67 -9.04 5.34 20.10
N SER A 68 -10.33 5.65 20.03
CA SER A 68 -11.12 5.58 18.81
C SER A 68 -11.20 6.96 18.15
N LEU A 69 -10.96 7.00 16.85
CA LEU A 69 -11.09 8.20 16.03
C LEU A 69 -12.19 8.00 15.00
N ASP A 70 -13.24 8.82 15.08
CA ASP A 70 -14.32 8.81 14.11
C ASP A 70 -13.91 9.64 12.88
N LEU A 71 -13.55 8.94 11.81
CA LEU A 71 -13.12 9.58 10.57
C LEU A 71 -14.27 10.31 9.85
N SER A 72 -15.52 9.92 10.05
CA SER A 72 -16.67 10.59 9.43
C SER A 72 -16.84 12.04 9.89
N ARG A 73 -16.41 12.34 11.12
CA ARG A 73 -16.39 13.69 11.68
C ARG A 73 -15.20 14.54 11.22
N LEU A 74 -14.16 13.89 10.76
CA LEU A 74 -12.92 14.53 10.31
C LEU A 74 -12.91 14.78 8.81
N ILE A 75 -13.42 13.81 8.05
CA ILE A 75 -13.50 13.83 6.60
C ILE A 75 -14.95 14.10 6.21
N THR A 76 -15.28 15.38 6.08
CA THR A 76 -16.66 15.82 5.77
C THR A 76 -16.88 16.05 4.28
N ASP A 77 -15.82 15.96 3.45
CA ASP A 77 -15.93 16.08 2.00
C ASP A 77 -16.55 14.78 1.42
N SER A 78 -17.68 14.90 0.76
CA SER A 78 -18.37 13.77 0.13
C SER A 78 -17.67 13.25 -1.12
N ARG A 79 -16.67 13.98 -1.62
CA ARG A 79 -15.89 13.55 -2.79
C ARG A 79 -14.87 12.50 -2.39
N LYS A 80 -14.95 11.35 -3.03
CA LYS A 80 -14.01 10.26 -2.84
C LYS A 80 -12.60 10.71 -3.20
N SER A 81 -11.66 10.46 -2.30
CA SER A 81 -10.30 10.97 -2.39
C SER A 81 -9.36 10.17 -1.49
N MET A 82 -8.09 10.43 -1.62
CA MET A 82 -7.09 9.98 -0.67
C MET A 82 -6.79 11.07 0.36
N TYR A 83 -6.64 10.65 1.58
CA TYR A 83 -6.33 11.51 2.72
C TYR A 83 -5.09 11.01 3.45
N LEU A 84 -4.28 11.91 3.94
CA LEU A 84 -3.24 11.64 4.92
C LEU A 84 -3.74 12.10 6.28
N LEU A 85 -3.84 11.16 7.21
CA LEU A 85 -4.16 11.40 8.61
C LEU A 85 -2.85 11.49 9.38
N GLU A 86 -2.60 12.63 10.02
CA GLU A 86 -1.45 12.87 10.89
C GLU A 86 -1.95 13.01 12.31
N ILE A 87 -1.37 12.28 13.24
CA ILE A 87 -1.69 12.35 14.68
C ILE A 87 -0.40 12.65 15.42
N LYS A 88 -0.41 13.74 16.21
CA LYS A 88 0.72 14.18 17.01
C LYS A 88 0.31 14.33 18.45
N GLY A 89 1.04 13.68 19.37
CA GLY A 89 0.87 13.91 20.80
C GLY A 89 1.21 15.36 21.16
N VAL A 90 0.35 15.99 21.94
CA VAL A 90 0.57 17.32 22.51
C VAL A 90 0.23 17.27 24.00
N ASP A 91 0.82 18.18 24.79
CA ASP A 91 0.69 18.20 26.24
C ASP A 91 1.08 16.88 26.91
N PRO A 92 2.38 16.59 27.01
CA PRO A 92 2.85 15.41 27.70
C PRO A 92 2.45 15.45 29.19
N LEU A 93 1.93 14.32 29.69
CA LEU A 93 1.53 14.16 31.10
C LEU A 93 2.75 13.98 32.02
N ILE A 94 3.88 13.55 31.47
CA ILE A 94 5.17 13.41 32.15
C ILE A 94 6.13 14.37 31.47
N PRO A 95 6.96 15.11 32.24
CA PRO A 95 8.00 15.95 31.64
C PRO A 95 8.89 15.13 30.71
N VAL A 96 9.10 15.61 29.51
CA VAL A 96 10.08 15.03 28.58
C VAL A 96 11.42 15.66 28.92
N GLU A 97 12.35 14.89 29.44
CA GLU A 97 13.71 15.35 29.63
C GLU A 97 14.36 15.59 28.25
N SER A 98 14.76 16.84 28.00
CA SER A 98 15.52 17.18 26.81
C SER A 98 16.97 16.70 27.04
N ASN A 99 17.43 15.70 26.31
CA ASN A 99 18.84 15.36 26.27
C ASN A 99 19.54 16.25 25.24
N ASP A 100 20.79 16.69 25.52
CA ASP A 100 21.61 17.55 24.65
C ASP A 100 21.88 16.96 23.23
N TYR A 101 21.48 15.72 22.98
CA TYR A 101 21.52 15.08 21.65
C TYR A 101 20.49 15.64 20.66
N ASP A 102 19.50 16.39 21.12
CA ASP A 102 18.40 16.91 20.28
C ASP A 102 18.82 17.98 19.28
N TYR A 103 19.95 18.62 19.53
CA TYR A 103 20.45 19.68 18.65
C TYR A 103 20.95 19.17 17.29
N TYR A 104 21.37 17.91 17.21
CA TYR A 104 21.93 17.31 15.97
C TYR A 104 20.93 16.47 15.17
N PHE A 105 19.86 15.95 15.78
CA PHE A 105 18.94 15.00 15.14
C PHE A 105 17.48 15.47 15.03
N GLY A 106 17.19 16.73 15.37
CA GLY A 106 15.83 17.27 15.27
C GLY A 106 14.94 16.99 16.48
N ASP A 107 13.90 17.78 16.60
CA ASP A 107 12.99 17.86 17.73
C ASP A 107 12.47 16.47 18.17
N TYR A 108 12.70 16.04 19.40
CA TYR A 108 12.19 14.82 20.05
C TYR A 108 10.68 14.61 19.88
N ARG A 109 9.97 15.68 19.59
CA ARG A 109 8.54 15.68 19.29
C ARG A 109 8.19 14.87 18.04
N THR A 110 9.17 14.48 17.21
CA THR A 110 8.96 13.67 15.99
C THR A 110 8.51 12.25 16.33
N TYR A 111 8.91 11.69 17.48
CA TYR A 111 8.50 10.34 17.89
C TYR A 111 7.04 10.24 18.34
N ALA A 112 6.43 11.37 18.71
CA ALA A 112 5.03 11.44 19.09
C ALA A 112 4.09 11.63 17.90
N GLU A 113 4.61 11.58 16.68
CA GLU A 113 3.83 11.77 15.46
C GLU A 113 3.73 10.47 14.67
N ARG A 114 2.52 10.18 14.20
CA ARG A 114 2.24 9.06 13.31
C ARG A 114 1.32 9.51 12.20
N SER A 115 1.50 8.93 11.04
CA SER A 115 0.62 9.20 9.91
C SER A 115 0.10 7.92 9.28
N LYS A 116 -1.05 8.03 8.62
CA LYS A 116 -1.64 6.94 7.87
C LYS A 116 -2.39 7.47 6.67
N VAL A 117 -2.20 6.81 5.54
CA VAL A 117 -3.01 7.05 4.34
C VAL A 117 -4.37 6.40 4.52
N VAL A 118 -5.43 7.15 4.23
CA VAL A 118 -6.82 6.71 4.20
C VAL A 118 -7.36 6.94 2.80
N ILE A 119 -7.84 5.88 2.17
CA ILE A 119 -8.44 5.94 0.84
C ILE A 119 -9.94 5.85 0.99
N GLN A 120 -10.63 6.83 0.45
CA GLN A 120 -12.09 6.84 0.34
C GLN A 120 -12.47 6.63 -1.12
N SER A 121 -12.73 5.40 -1.48
CA SER A 121 -13.14 4.98 -2.83
C SER A 121 -14.00 3.73 -2.73
N ASP A 122 -14.98 3.59 -3.66
CA ASP A 122 -15.76 2.35 -3.81
C ASP A 122 -15.18 1.46 -4.91
N ILE A 123 -14.04 1.84 -5.51
CA ILE A 123 -13.38 1.06 -6.55
C ILE A 123 -12.31 0.17 -5.93
N GLY A 124 -12.49 -1.14 -6.01
CA GLY A 124 -11.43 -2.12 -5.76
C GLY A 124 -10.66 -2.40 -7.04
N ILE A 125 -9.34 -2.55 -6.95
CA ILE A 125 -8.48 -2.87 -8.08
C ILE A 125 -7.66 -4.10 -7.74
N ILE A 126 -7.63 -5.07 -8.65
CA ILE A 126 -6.74 -6.20 -8.62
C ILE A 126 -5.96 -6.21 -9.94
N CYS A 127 -4.64 -6.29 -9.86
CA CYS A 127 -3.76 -6.37 -11.02
C CYS A 127 -3.01 -7.69 -11.03
N LYS A 128 -2.89 -8.29 -12.21
CA LYS A 128 -2.12 -9.50 -12.44
C LYS A 128 -1.25 -9.32 -13.68
N SER A 129 0.07 -9.49 -13.53
CA SER A 129 0.99 -9.52 -14.67
C SER A 129 0.92 -10.88 -15.36
N SER A 130 0.83 -10.89 -16.69
CA SER A 130 0.87 -12.11 -17.51
C SER A 130 2.29 -12.55 -17.86
N GLY A 131 3.30 -11.74 -17.58
CA GLY A 131 4.70 -12.02 -17.93
C GLY A 131 5.13 -11.55 -19.31
N ASP A 132 4.19 -11.18 -20.18
CA ASP A 132 4.44 -10.78 -21.59
C ASP A 132 4.43 -9.25 -21.75
N GLY A 133 4.61 -8.48 -20.66
CA GLY A 133 4.43 -7.05 -20.66
C GLY A 133 2.97 -6.61 -20.66
N GLU A 134 2.03 -7.54 -20.46
CA GLU A 134 0.63 -7.27 -20.27
C GLU A 134 0.26 -7.27 -18.79
N LEU A 135 -0.63 -6.36 -18.42
CA LEU A 135 -1.21 -6.26 -17.10
C LEU A 135 -2.73 -6.42 -17.20
N ILE A 136 -3.25 -7.47 -16.58
CA ILE A 136 -4.69 -7.69 -16.49
C ILE A 136 -5.19 -6.98 -15.24
N VAL A 137 -6.16 -6.10 -15.41
CA VAL A 137 -6.78 -5.31 -14.34
C VAL A 137 -8.22 -5.74 -14.17
N TYR A 138 -8.61 -5.96 -12.92
CA TYR A 138 -10.00 -6.17 -12.54
C TYR A 138 -10.43 -5.04 -11.61
N THR A 139 -11.60 -4.46 -11.91
CA THR A 139 -12.24 -3.47 -11.05
C THR A 139 -13.53 -4.02 -10.46
N THR A 140 -13.71 -3.79 -9.16
CA THR A 140 -14.88 -4.22 -8.41
C THR A 140 -15.47 -3.06 -7.63
N ASP A 141 -16.76 -3.11 -7.38
CA ASP A 141 -17.40 -2.20 -6.44
C ASP A 141 -17.26 -2.78 -5.02
N LEU A 142 -16.57 -2.06 -4.14
CA LEU A 142 -16.23 -2.52 -2.79
C LEU A 142 -17.45 -2.65 -1.87
N VAL A 143 -18.56 -1.95 -2.17
CA VAL A 143 -19.77 -2.01 -1.37
C VAL A 143 -20.61 -3.24 -1.72
N SER A 144 -20.78 -3.49 -3.02
CA SER A 144 -21.60 -4.60 -3.51
C SER A 144 -20.82 -5.88 -3.80
N ALA A 145 -19.49 -5.81 -3.82
CA ALA A 145 -18.57 -6.87 -4.24
C ALA A 145 -18.83 -7.39 -5.67
N ARG A 146 -19.46 -6.59 -6.52
CA ARG A 146 -19.75 -6.93 -7.92
C ARG A 146 -18.67 -6.37 -8.85
N PRO A 147 -18.47 -6.98 -10.04
CA PRO A 147 -17.65 -6.38 -11.08
C PRO A 147 -18.11 -4.95 -11.40
N LYS A 148 -17.14 -4.05 -11.60
CA LYS A 148 -17.40 -2.66 -11.94
C LYS A 148 -16.85 -2.36 -13.33
N GLY A 149 -17.75 -2.40 -14.32
CA GLY A 149 -17.41 -2.03 -15.69
C GLY A 149 -17.32 -0.52 -15.91
N SER A 150 -16.89 -0.13 -17.11
CA SER A 150 -16.77 1.26 -17.54
C SER A 150 -15.81 2.10 -16.68
N CYS A 151 -14.89 1.47 -15.97
CA CYS A 151 -13.80 2.16 -15.30
C CYS A 151 -12.69 2.44 -16.31
N LYS A 152 -12.24 3.69 -16.37
CA LYS A 152 -11.06 4.07 -17.12
C LYS A 152 -9.83 3.69 -16.32
N VAL A 153 -9.00 2.77 -16.83
CA VAL A 153 -7.80 2.29 -16.18
C VAL A 153 -6.57 2.73 -16.95
N ARG A 154 -5.55 3.24 -16.24
CA ARG A 154 -4.30 3.72 -16.80
C ARG A 154 -3.13 3.17 -16.01
N ALA A 155 -2.11 2.69 -16.71
CA ALA A 155 -0.84 2.29 -16.12
C ALA A 155 0.20 3.37 -16.32
N TYR A 156 1.01 3.60 -15.31
CA TYR A 156 2.10 4.57 -15.31
C TYR A 156 3.40 3.93 -14.86
N ASP A 157 4.50 4.41 -15.41
CA ASP A 157 5.84 4.06 -14.95
C ASP A 157 6.24 4.86 -13.69
N ARG A 158 7.48 4.65 -13.23
CA ARG A 158 8.06 5.36 -12.08
C ARG A 158 8.26 6.86 -12.33
N GLN A 159 8.38 7.28 -13.58
CA GLN A 159 8.54 8.66 -14.01
C GLN A 159 7.21 9.38 -14.27
N ASN A 160 6.07 8.73 -13.92
CA ASN A 160 4.72 9.24 -14.20
C ASN A 160 4.35 9.33 -15.68
N GLN A 161 5.04 8.57 -16.54
CA GLN A 161 4.64 8.49 -17.96
C GLN A 161 3.54 7.44 -18.10
N GLN A 162 2.50 7.79 -18.84
CA GLN A 162 1.40 6.85 -19.11
C GLN A 162 1.87 5.80 -20.12
N LEU A 163 1.87 4.54 -19.69
CA LEU A 163 2.26 3.39 -20.52
C LEU A 163 1.10 2.87 -21.33
N ALA A 164 -0.07 2.74 -20.73
CA ALA A 164 -1.26 2.19 -21.36
C ALA A 164 -2.54 2.72 -20.74
N GLU A 165 -3.62 2.68 -21.52
CA GLU A 165 -4.97 3.02 -21.08
C GLU A 165 -5.98 2.04 -21.67
N ALA A 166 -7.00 1.65 -20.89
CA ALA A 166 -8.14 0.87 -21.33
C ALA A 166 -9.38 1.20 -20.50
N VAL A 167 -10.53 0.69 -20.93
CA VAL A 167 -11.79 0.77 -20.17
C VAL A 167 -12.21 -0.66 -19.82
N THR A 168 -12.62 -0.89 -18.58
CA THR A 168 -13.07 -2.20 -18.14
C THR A 168 -14.41 -2.57 -18.77
N ASP A 169 -14.56 -3.85 -19.13
CA ASP A 169 -15.77 -4.45 -19.66
C ASP A 169 -16.84 -4.66 -18.57
N SER A 170 -17.97 -5.30 -18.91
CA SER A 170 -19.05 -5.60 -17.97
C SER A 170 -18.63 -6.50 -16.80
N GLU A 171 -17.59 -7.31 -16.99
CA GLU A 171 -16.99 -8.16 -15.95
C GLU A 171 -15.91 -7.43 -15.15
N GLY A 172 -15.78 -6.13 -15.34
CA GLY A 172 -14.78 -5.29 -14.68
C GLY A 172 -13.35 -5.55 -15.14
N ARG A 173 -13.15 -6.22 -16.29
CA ARG A 173 -11.82 -6.64 -16.76
C ARG A 173 -11.30 -5.70 -17.84
N ALA A 174 -10.02 -5.38 -17.77
CA ALA A 174 -9.27 -4.71 -18.84
C ALA A 174 -7.89 -5.33 -18.99
N VAL A 175 -7.29 -5.22 -20.18
CA VAL A 175 -5.90 -5.62 -20.45
C VAL A 175 -5.13 -4.39 -20.88
N LEU A 176 -4.03 -4.11 -20.19
CA LEU A 176 -3.12 -3.02 -20.46
C LEU A 176 -1.81 -3.60 -21.04
N LYS A 177 -1.45 -3.16 -22.24
CA LYS A 177 -0.17 -3.52 -22.88
C LYS A 177 0.85 -2.45 -22.52
N CYS A 178 1.62 -2.70 -21.48
CA CYS A 178 2.51 -1.68 -20.91
C CYS A 178 3.87 -1.60 -21.61
N GLY A 179 4.36 -2.69 -22.16
CA GLY A 179 5.69 -2.75 -22.80
C GLY A 179 6.86 -2.64 -21.82
N ASP A 180 6.80 -1.66 -20.94
CA ASP A 180 7.74 -1.41 -19.83
C ASP A 180 7.18 -1.90 -18.49
N GLU A 181 7.99 -1.83 -17.44
CA GLU A 181 7.55 -2.20 -16.09
C GLU A 181 6.57 -1.15 -15.53
N PRO A 182 5.27 -1.47 -15.39
CA PRO A 182 4.32 -0.57 -14.78
C PRO A 182 4.61 -0.41 -13.28
N TYR A 183 4.44 0.80 -12.78
CA TYR A 183 4.66 1.14 -11.37
C TYR A 183 3.35 1.34 -10.62
N THR A 184 2.39 2.03 -11.23
CA THR A 184 1.10 2.34 -10.63
C THR A 184 -0.02 2.18 -11.66
N VAL A 185 -1.15 1.62 -11.21
CA VAL A 185 -2.40 1.61 -11.97
C VAL A 185 -3.41 2.49 -11.26
N LEU A 186 -4.02 3.39 -12.02
CA LEU A 186 -5.12 4.26 -11.61
C LEU A 186 -6.41 3.78 -12.30
N ALA A 187 -7.49 3.64 -11.54
CA ALA A 187 -8.82 3.40 -12.07
C ALA A 187 -9.76 4.53 -11.67
N GLU A 188 -10.52 5.03 -12.63
CA GLU A 188 -11.44 6.15 -12.44
C GLU A 188 -12.84 5.81 -13.01
N ALA A 189 -13.87 6.15 -12.25
CA ALA A 189 -15.25 6.09 -12.69
C ALA A 189 -16.13 7.05 -11.88
N ASN A 190 -16.97 7.82 -12.55
CA ASN A 190 -17.99 8.67 -11.91
C ASN A 190 -17.45 9.62 -10.82
N GLY A 191 -16.25 10.18 -11.03
CA GLY A 191 -15.63 11.10 -10.06
C GLY A 191 -14.98 10.40 -8.86
N ASP A 192 -14.95 9.07 -8.85
CA ASP A 192 -14.23 8.23 -7.92
C ASP A 192 -12.90 7.78 -8.55
N ALA A 193 -11.86 7.66 -7.74
CA ALA A 193 -10.54 7.21 -8.19
C ALA A 193 -9.93 6.26 -7.16
N ALA A 194 -9.39 5.17 -7.66
CA ALA A 194 -8.58 4.23 -6.89
C ALA A 194 -7.28 3.93 -7.62
N PHE A 195 -6.30 3.45 -6.90
CA PHE A 195 -5.00 3.13 -7.46
C PHE A 195 -4.37 1.98 -6.70
N VAL A 196 -3.43 1.32 -7.37
CA VAL A 196 -2.64 0.23 -6.80
C VAL A 196 -1.21 0.30 -7.35
N ARG A 197 -0.24 0.01 -6.49
CA ARG A 197 1.16 -0.16 -6.91
C ARG A 197 1.34 -1.58 -7.43
N VAL A 198 2.01 -1.71 -8.58
CA VAL A 198 2.20 -2.98 -9.29
C VAL A 198 3.66 -3.34 -9.50
N GLU A 199 4.58 -2.63 -8.85
CA GLU A 199 6.01 -2.94 -8.91
C GLU A 199 6.33 -4.33 -8.33
N ARG A 200 7.47 -4.88 -8.75
CA ARG A 200 8.00 -6.11 -8.15
C ARG A 200 8.24 -5.88 -6.64
N GLY A 201 7.66 -6.72 -5.81
CA GLY A 201 7.70 -6.57 -4.34
C GLY A 201 6.44 -5.93 -3.73
N ALA A 202 5.58 -5.28 -4.50
CA ALA A 202 4.26 -4.85 -4.05
C ALA A 202 3.19 -5.96 -4.14
N ALA A 203 3.55 -7.10 -4.72
CA ALA A 203 2.65 -8.24 -4.84
C ALA A 203 2.32 -8.82 -3.46
N LEU A 204 1.03 -9.10 -3.22
CA LEU A 204 0.59 -9.87 -2.08
C LEU A 204 1.22 -11.27 -2.14
N SER A 205 1.93 -11.67 -1.10
CA SER A 205 2.33 -13.05 -0.92
C SER A 205 1.08 -13.89 -0.69
N LEU A 206 0.69 -14.69 -1.68
CA LEU A 206 -0.51 -15.54 -1.61
C LEU A 206 -0.23 -16.87 -0.90
N SER A 207 1.01 -17.19 -0.59
CA SER A 207 1.36 -18.42 0.14
C SER A 207 2.67 -18.25 0.91
N ASN A 208 2.82 -19.04 1.97
CA ASN A 208 4.09 -19.22 2.68
C ASN A 208 5.09 -20.10 1.89
N PHE A 209 4.68 -20.57 0.71
CA PHE A 209 5.51 -21.36 -0.19
C PHE A 209 5.90 -20.50 -1.37
N ASP A 210 7.14 -20.67 -1.84
CA ASP A 210 7.60 -20.05 -3.08
C ASP A 210 6.87 -20.71 -4.26
N VAL A 211 5.82 -20.02 -4.74
CA VAL A 211 5.07 -20.40 -5.95
C VAL A 211 5.53 -19.61 -7.17
N GLY A 212 6.56 -18.80 -7.02
CA GLY A 212 7.20 -18.05 -8.09
C GLY A 212 8.03 -18.97 -8.98
N GLY A 213 7.36 -19.79 -9.77
CA GLY A 213 8.06 -20.57 -10.78
C GLY A 213 8.75 -19.67 -11.81
N THR A 214 9.95 -20.01 -12.23
CA THR A 214 10.60 -19.39 -13.39
C THR A 214 9.70 -19.54 -14.60
N THR A 215 9.43 -18.43 -15.29
CA THR A 215 8.73 -18.48 -16.59
C THR A 215 9.64 -19.20 -17.58
N ASP A 216 9.23 -20.37 -18.03
CA ASP A 216 9.98 -21.09 -19.08
C ASP A 216 9.43 -20.68 -20.44
N THR A 217 10.22 -19.91 -21.17
CA THR A 217 9.89 -19.47 -22.53
C THR A 217 9.92 -20.61 -23.56
N LYS A 218 10.43 -21.78 -23.18
CA LYS A 218 10.55 -22.96 -24.06
C LYS A 218 9.51 -24.02 -23.79
N GLY A 219 8.60 -23.83 -22.84
CA GLY A 219 7.43 -24.67 -22.61
C GLY A 219 7.70 -26.05 -21.99
N ILE A 220 8.94 -26.38 -21.62
CA ILE A 220 9.29 -27.64 -20.96
C ILE A 220 9.92 -27.36 -19.61
N LYS A 221 9.28 -27.83 -18.55
CA LYS A 221 9.77 -27.71 -17.17
C LYS A 221 9.95 -29.09 -16.57
N GLY A 222 11.17 -29.43 -16.18
CA GLY A 222 11.47 -30.67 -15.50
C GLY A 222 11.61 -30.43 -13.99
N TYR A 223 11.08 -31.32 -13.19
CA TYR A 223 11.29 -31.35 -11.76
C TYR A 223 11.85 -32.70 -11.34
N LEU A 224 12.98 -32.71 -10.64
CA LEU A 224 13.63 -33.89 -10.13
C LEU A 224 13.38 -34.01 -8.64
N PHE A 225 12.80 -35.08 -8.17
CA PHE A 225 12.63 -35.36 -6.75
C PHE A 225 13.12 -36.78 -6.45
N GLY A 226 13.61 -36.98 -5.23
CA GLY A 226 14.08 -38.27 -4.78
C GLY A 226 13.38 -38.66 -3.47
N GLU A 227 13.45 -39.95 -3.13
CA GLU A 227 12.88 -40.51 -1.91
C GLU A 227 13.45 -39.87 -0.62
N ARG A 228 14.62 -39.26 -0.70
CA ARG A 228 15.28 -38.58 0.42
C ARG A 228 15.55 -37.13 0.07
N GLY A 229 15.24 -36.23 0.97
CA GLY A 229 15.48 -34.79 0.79
C GLY A 229 16.96 -34.38 0.78
N VAL A 230 17.88 -35.27 1.16
CA VAL A 230 19.33 -35.04 1.18
C VAL A 230 20.05 -36.21 0.50
N TRP A 231 20.83 -35.90 -0.51
CA TRP A 231 21.61 -36.89 -1.28
C TRP A 231 23.05 -36.86 -0.84
N ARG A 232 23.65 -38.04 -0.61
CA ARG A 232 25.08 -38.13 -0.27
C ARG A 232 25.89 -37.94 -1.55
N PRO A 233 26.87 -37.04 -1.57
CA PRO A 233 27.63 -36.71 -2.79
C PRO A 233 28.38 -37.90 -3.43
N VAL A 234 28.69 -38.93 -2.62
CA VAL A 234 29.50 -40.09 -3.04
C VAL A 234 28.64 -41.24 -3.52
N SER A 235 27.32 -41.22 -3.28
CA SER A 235 26.47 -42.41 -3.56
C SER A 235 25.64 -42.30 -4.83
N TYR A 236 25.49 -41.07 -5.36
CA TYR A 236 24.65 -40.84 -6.54
C TYR A 236 25.33 -39.87 -7.49
N THR A 237 26.28 -40.38 -8.24
CA THR A 237 26.99 -39.62 -9.30
C THR A 237 26.23 -39.55 -10.61
N HIS A 238 25.24 -40.41 -10.81
CA HIS A 238 24.44 -40.50 -12.04
C HIS A 238 22.99 -40.79 -11.69
N LEU A 239 22.07 -40.07 -12.33
CA LEU A 239 20.64 -40.30 -12.29
C LEU A 239 20.22 -40.81 -13.68
N THR A 240 19.68 -42.02 -13.74
CA THR A 240 19.11 -42.55 -14.97
C THR A 240 17.59 -42.41 -14.92
N LEU A 241 17.01 -41.78 -15.93
CA LEU A 241 15.57 -41.82 -16.14
C LEU A 241 15.18 -43.15 -16.77
N PRO A 242 14.14 -43.84 -16.29
CA PRO A 242 13.58 -44.95 -17.03
C PRO A 242 13.04 -44.38 -18.35
N THR A 243 13.69 -44.74 -19.44
CA THR A 243 13.16 -44.49 -20.78
C THR A 243 12.12 -45.57 -21.02
N SER A 244 10.85 -45.19 -21.12
CA SER A 244 9.86 -46.06 -21.78
C SER A 244 10.26 -46.15 -23.23
N ASP A 245 10.42 -47.35 -23.72
CA ASP A 245 10.65 -47.59 -25.12
C ASP A 245 9.52 -46.93 -25.93
N LEU A 246 9.92 -45.93 -26.72
CA LEU A 246 9.05 -45.37 -27.74
C LEU A 246 9.00 -46.42 -28.86
N VAL A 247 7.93 -47.18 -28.90
CA VAL A 247 7.51 -47.99 -30.08
C VAL A 247 6.80 -47.06 -31.04
#